data_d6427aa285c0c8950dea3c9861d7e07a
#
_entry.id   d6427aa285c0c8950dea3c9861d7e07a
#
_cell.length_a   1.000
_cell.length_b   1.000
_cell.length_c   1.000
_cell.angle_alpha   90.00
_cell.angle_beta   90.00
_cell.angle_gamma   90.00
#
_symmetry.space_group_name_H-M   'P 1'
#
loop_
_entity.id
_entity.type
_entity.pdbx_description
1 polymer ?
#
loop_
_entity_poly.entity_id
_entity_poly.type
_entity_poly.pdbx_seq_one_letter_code
_entity_poly.pdbx_strand_id
1 'polypeptide(L)'
;MKVYGVELAETRTDQVNSAGFQIRGFVELEERPEGCFSSLAELSEIEDLAVVFICTKTWALPELLPVFADLQWPEKMRVVAAMNGIGPEDLVGEYVSKNHVCRGVINYAGNQQPDGSTVMNWFHPPNLLGPASERAPKRMDEVAEMLTGAGLTTLSVSHYEMKKAAFFKTVLNSALNALCAAHGLTMARAMQLEHTRRMARFLLREGLRVAALVGYNYGEDALDRCIEYLEGGGDHYPSMWFDLKERRPTEIEFINGKIVKIGHMFQGVDVGHNTFFTSAIVTQEIRNGTRDDDDIPEYLIDS
;
A
#
# COMPACT_ATOMS: atom_id res chain seq x y z
N MET A 1 24.88 7.54 1.26
CA MET A 1 24.01 6.53 1.94
C MET A 1 24.22 5.20 1.24
N LYS A 2 24.36 4.12 2.00
CA LYS A 2 24.36 2.77 1.43
C LYS A 2 22.93 2.26 1.35
N VAL A 3 22.57 1.65 0.23
CA VAL A 3 21.25 1.06 0.01
C VAL A 3 21.43 -0.40 -0.36
N TYR A 4 20.65 -1.26 0.24
CA TYR A 4 20.61 -2.69 -0.03
C TYR A 4 19.20 -3.09 -0.45
N GLY A 5 19.10 -4.09 -1.34
CA GLY A 5 17.83 -4.69 -1.72
C GLY A 5 17.70 -6.11 -1.16
N VAL A 6 16.47 -6.56 -0.95
CA VAL A 6 16.15 -7.98 -0.79
C VAL A 6 15.03 -8.31 -1.77
N GLU A 7 15.27 -9.32 -2.58
CA GLU A 7 14.33 -9.81 -3.58
C GLU A 7 14.35 -11.33 -3.61
N LEU A 8 13.19 -11.96 -3.46
CA LEU A 8 13.10 -13.43 -3.37
C LEU A 8 13.40 -14.13 -4.69
N ALA A 9 13.18 -13.46 -5.83
CA ALA A 9 13.46 -14.03 -7.14
C ALA A 9 14.97 -13.89 -7.47
N GLU A 10 15.71 -14.99 -7.46
CA GLU A 10 17.16 -15.01 -7.77
C GLU A 10 17.48 -14.28 -9.08
N THR A 11 16.68 -14.51 -10.13
CA THR A 11 16.86 -13.84 -11.43
C THR A 11 16.76 -12.32 -11.32
N ARG A 12 15.92 -11.80 -10.41
CA ARG A 12 15.80 -10.38 -10.17
C ARG A 12 16.96 -9.85 -9.32
N THR A 13 17.39 -10.62 -8.33
CA THR A 13 18.57 -10.33 -7.52
C THR A 13 19.80 -10.20 -8.38
N ASP A 14 20.04 -11.15 -9.28
CA ASP A 14 21.16 -11.13 -10.23
C ASP A 14 21.09 -9.94 -11.18
N GLN A 15 19.90 -9.63 -11.69
CA GLN A 15 19.69 -8.48 -12.56
C GLN A 15 20.03 -7.17 -11.84
N VAL A 16 19.54 -6.97 -10.61
CA VAL A 16 19.81 -5.78 -9.82
C VAL A 16 21.30 -5.65 -9.49
N ASN A 17 21.95 -6.75 -9.12
CA ASN A 17 23.39 -6.77 -8.83
C ASN A 17 24.24 -6.45 -10.08
N SER A 18 23.83 -6.92 -11.26
CA SER A 18 24.58 -6.71 -12.51
C SER A 18 24.29 -5.36 -13.18
N ALA A 19 23.01 -4.97 -13.28
CA ALA A 19 22.56 -3.81 -14.04
C ALA A 19 22.08 -2.62 -13.18
N GLY A 20 21.80 -2.84 -11.87
CA GLY A 20 21.22 -1.83 -11.00
C GLY A 20 19.72 -1.67 -11.21
N PHE A 21 19.16 -0.63 -10.61
CA PHE A 21 17.78 -0.19 -10.80
C PHE A 21 17.72 0.85 -11.92
N GLN A 22 16.80 0.65 -12.85
CA GLN A 22 16.49 1.61 -13.90
C GLN A 22 15.02 2.05 -13.74
N ILE A 23 14.84 3.34 -13.51
CA ILE A 23 13.51 3.96 -13.43
C ILE A 23 13.39 4.94 -14.57
N ARG A 24 12.27 4.90 -15.28
CA ARG A 24 11.92 5.76 -16.41
C ARG A 24 10.55 6.40 -16.21
N GLY A 25 10.23 7.39 -17.00
CA GLY A 25 8.94 8.07 -17.00
C GLY A 25 8.98 9.39 -16.25
N PHE A 26 8.25 9.54 -15.15
CA PHE A 26 8.27 10.79 -14.36
C PHE A 26 9.64 11.14 -13.80
N VAL A 27 10.46 10.13 -13.51
CA VAL A 27 11.84 10.26 -13.05
C VAL A 27 12.69 9.34 -13.90
N GLU A 28 13.84 9.84 -14.36
CA GLU A 28 14.88 9.06 -15.01
C GLU A 28 15.98 8.83 -13.99
N LEU A 29 16.16 7.59 -13.57
CA LEU A 29 17.15 7.19 -12.57
C LEU A 29 17.81 5.88 -12.97
N GLU A 30 19.13 5.83 -12.84
CA GLU A 30 19.93 4.63 -13.01
C GLU A 30 20.92 4.57 -11.85
N GLU A 31 20.68 3.63 -10.92
CA GLU A 31 21.43 3.54 -9.68
C GLU A 31 21.70 2.09 -9.30
N ARG A 32 22.83 1.86 -8.63
CA ARG A 32 23.21 0.55 -8.12
C ARG A 32 23.18 0.54 -6.60
N PRO A 33 22.51 -0.43 -5.98
CA PRO A 33 22.64 -0.65 -4.55
C PRO A 33 24.05 -1.19 -4.22
N GLU A 34 24.45 -1.12 -2.96
CA GLU A 34 25.67 -1.80 -2.46
C GLU A 34 25.59 -3.33 -2.63
N GLY A 35 24.36 -3.87 -2.57
CA GLY A 35 24.05 -5.26 -2.82
C GLY A 35 22.55 -5.51 -2.86
N CYS A 36 22.17 -6.56 -3.58
CA CYS A 36 20.84 -7.12 -3.55
C CYS A 36 20.95 -8.58 -3.13
N PHE A 37 20.22 -8.96 -2.09
CA PHE A 37 20.26 -10.27 -1.47
C PHE A 37 19.02 -11.09 -1.84
N SER A 38 19.13 -12.42 -1.74
CA SER A 38 18.00 -13.32 -1.94
C SER A 38 17.30 -13.72 -0.63
N SER A 39 17.86 -13.31 0.52
CA SER A 39 17.28 -13.61 1.83
C SER A 39 17.39 -12.44 2.81
N LEU A 40 16.49 -12.41 3.80
CA LEU A 40 16.54 -11.46 4.91
C LEU A 40 17.72 -11.73 5.84
N ALA A 41 18.19 -12.98 5.93
CA ALA A 41 19.33 -13.34 6.78
C ALA A 41 20.60 -12.59 6.37
N GLU A 42 20.85 -12.47 5.07
CA GLU A 42 22.00 -11.72 4.55
C GLU A 42 21.90 -10.21 4.87
N LEU A 43 20.66 -9.65 4.83
CA LEU A 43 20.45 -8.24 5.20
C LEU A 43 20.68 -8.02 6.70
N SER A 44 20.33 -8.97 7.55
CA SER A 44 20.48 -8.83 9.01
C SER A 44 21.94 -8.82 9.49
N GLU A 45 22.88 -9.24 8.65
CA GLU A 45 24.33 -9.16 8.91
C GLU A 45 24.90 -7.75 8.78
N ILE A 46 24.12 -6.78 8.27
CA ILE A 46 24.56 -5.39 8.11
C ILE A 46 24.49 -4.66 9.46
N GLU A 47 25.61 -4.44 10.12
CA GLU A 47 25.69 -3.85 11.47
C GLU A 47 25.16 -2.42 11.58
N ASP A 48 25.29 -1.59 10.54
CA ASP A 48 24.90 -0.18 10.51
C ASP A 48 23.55 0.05 9.81
N LEU A 49 22.72 -0.97 9.70
CA LEU A 49 21.41 -0.88 9.09
C LEU A 49 20.48 0.03 9.92
N ALA A 50 20.10 1.16 9.34
CA ALA A 50 19.31 2.17 10.05
C ALA A 50 17.80 2.03 9.79
N VAL A 51 17.39 1.68 8.57
CA VAL A 51 15.99 1.61 8.15
C VAL A 51 15.77 0.45 7.19
N VAL A 52 14.71 -0.31 7.41
CA VAL A 52 14.19 -1.31 6.48
C VAL A 52 12.82 -0.88 5.98
N PHE A 53 12.67 -0.76 4.67
CA PHE A 53 11.38 -0.55 4.04
C PHE A 53 10.80 -1.91 3.61
N ILE A 54 9.64 -2.28 4.15
CA ILE A 54 8.87 -3.42 3.68
C ILE A 54 7.96 -2.90 2.56
N CYS A 55 8.30 -3.24 1.32
CA CYS A 55 7.62 -2.81 0.10
C CYS A 55 6.87 -3.95 -0.60
N THR A 56 6.73 -5.10 0.06
CA THR A 56 5.98 -6.24 -0.45
C THR A 56 4.47 -5.92 -0.46
N LYS A 57 3.68 -6.80 -1.07
CA LYS A 57 2.23 -6.76 -0.94
C LYS A 57 1.83 -7.19 0.48
N THR A 58 0.69 -6.71 0.97
CA THR A 58 0.20 -7.01 2.32
C THR A 58 -0.03 -8.51 2.57
N TRP A 59 -0.43 -9.26 1.56
CA TRP A 59 -0.63 -10.71 1.65
C TRP A 59 0.66 -11.50 1.92
N ALA A 60 1.83 -10.93 1.63
CA ALA A 60 3.12 -11.57 1.92
C ALA A 60 3.55 -11.41 3.39
N LEU A 61 2.92 -10.51 4.16
CA LEU A 61 3.31 -10.25 5.55
C LEU A 61 3.22 -11.47 6.48
N PRO A 62 2.18 -12.33 6.41
CA PRO A 62 2.10 -13.51 7.28
C PRO A 62 3.28 -14.47 7.15
N GLU A 63 3.87 -14.60 5.97
CA GLU A 63 5.06 -15.43 5.74
C GLU A 63 6.36 -14.68 6.05
N LEU A 64 6.42 -13.40 5.73
CA LEU A 64 7.60 -12.55 5.89
C LEU A 64 7.90 -12.25 7.37
N LEU A 65 6.89 -11.87 8.15
CA LEU A 65 7.08 -11.31 9.48
C LEU A 65 7.63 -12.30 10.51
N PRO A 66 7.23 -13.60 10.55
CA PRO A 66 7.88 -14.58 11.40
C PRO A 66 9.38 -14.70 11.11
N VAL A 67 9.76 -14.80 9.83
CA VAL A 67 11.19 -14.87 9.42
C VAL A 67 11.93 -13.60 9.83
N PHE A 68 11.30 -12.43 9.63
CA PHE A 68 11.88 -11.15 10.03
C PHE A 68 12.09 -11.06 11.54
N ALA A 69 11.15 -11.57 12.36
CA ALA A 69 11.21 -11.52 13.81
C ALA A 69 12.27 -12.46 14.41
N ASP A 70 12.59 -13.57 13.73
CA ASP A 70 13.60 -14.54 14.18
C ASP A 70 15.04 -14.05 13.96
N LEU A 71 15.24 -12.98 13.19
CA LEU A 71 16.55 -12.42 12.92
C LEU A 71 16.96 -11.36 13.94
N GLN A 72 18.27 -11.17 14.07
CA GLN A 72 18.84 -10.13 14.94
C GLN A 72 19.01 -8.83 14.16
N TRP A 73 18.39 -7.78 14.63
CA TRP A 73 18.45 -6.46 14.01
C TRP A 73 19.16 -5.43 14.90
N PRO A 74 19.82 -4.42 14.33
CA PRO A 74 20.39 -3.32 15.12
C PRO A 74 19.33 -2.65 16.00
N GLU A 75 19.66 -2.38 17.26
CA GLU A 75 18.72 -1.86 18.27
C GLU A 75 17.98 -0.57 17.84
N LYS A 76 18.64 0.28 17.07
CA LYS A 76 18.08 1.56 16.61
C LYS A 76 17.38 1.49 15.25
N MET A 77 17.39 0.32 14.61
CA MET A 77 16.77 0.15 13.29
C MET A 77 15.28 0.51 13.32
N ARG A 78 14.81 1.11 12.24
CA ARG A 78 13.39 1.39 12.00
C ARG A 78 12.85 0.49 10.89
N VAL A 79 11.61 0.08 11.02
CA VAL A 79 10.90 -0.70 10.02
C VAL A 79 9.76 0.15 9.47
N VAL A 80 9.76 0.41 8.19
CA VAL A 80 8.72 1.20 7.50
C VAL A 80 7.82 0.27 6.72
N ALA A 81 6.56 0.16 7.11
CA ALA A 81 5.52 -0.49 6.31
C ALA A 81 5.10 0.46 5.17
N ALA A 82 5.47 0.14 3.91
CA ALA A 82 5.28 1.02 2.74
C ALA A 82 4.20 0.53 1.77
N MET A 83 3.44 -0.53 2.12
CA MET A 83 2.36 -1.09 1.30
C MET A 83 1.05 -0.28 1.42
N ASN A 84 0.06 -0.57 0.56
CA ASN A 84 -1.25 0.09 0.60
C ASN A 84 -2.15 -0.45 1.73
N GLY A 85 -3.29 0.24 1.95
CA GLY A 85 -4.32 -0.20 2.88
C GLY A 85 -4.20 0.36 4.29
N ILE A 86 -5.11 -0.04 5.17
CA ILE A 86 -5.17 0.34 6.58
C ILE A 86 -4.67 -0.82 7.43
N GLY A 87 -3.69 -0.55 8.31
CA GLY A 87 -3.22 -1.47 9.35
C GLY A 87 -2.06 -2.41 9.01
N PRO A 88 -1.37 -2.33 7.85
CA PRO A 88 -0.15 -3.13 7.65
C PRO A 88 0.90 -2.86 8.73
N GLU A 89 1.05 -1.60 9.15
CA GLU A 89 1.94 -1.21 10.24
C GLU A 89 1.55 -1.81 11.61
N ASP A 90 0.26 -2.05 11.82
CA ASP A 90 -0.22 -2.69 13.05
C ASP A 90 0.18 -4.16 13.06
N LEU A 91 0.06 -4.86 11.90
CA LEU A 91 0.50 -6.24 11.73
C LEU A 91 2.02 -6.37 11.90
N VAL A 92 2.81 -5.47 11.30
CA VAL A 92 4.27 -5.42 11.55
C VAL A 92 4.57 -5.23 13.03
N GLY A 93 3.77 -4.41 13.73
CA GLY A 93 3.91 -4.15 15.17
C GLY A 93 3.56 -5.32 16.10
N GLU A 94 3.04 -6.44 15.59
CA GLU A 94 2.86 -7.70 16.31
C GLU A 94 4.17 -8.49 16.41
N TYR A 95 5.07 -8.31 15.44
CA TYR A 95 6.34 -9.02 15.33
C TYR A 95 7.56 -8.16 15.68
N VAL A 96 7.45 -6.85 15.48
CA VAL A 96 8.51 -5.87 15.78
C VAL A 96 8.03 -4.92 16.86
N SER A 97 8.92 -4.51 17.76
CA SER A 97 8.56 -3.51 18.78
C SER A 97 7.89 -2.28 18.13
N LYS A 98 6.69 -1.92 18.59
CA LYS A 98 5.91 -0.79 18.07
C LYS A 98 6.65 0.55 18.12
N ASN A 99 7.68 0.65 18.95
CA ASN A 99 8.54 1.83 19.02
C ASN A 99 9.45 1.98 17.79
N HIS A 100 9.65 0.90 17.04
CA HIS A 100 10.51 0.86 15.85
C HIS A 100 9.72 0.86 14.55
N VAL A 101 8.41 0.65 14.61
CA VAL A 101 7.56 0.60 13.43
C VAL A 101 7.12 1.98 13.00
N CYS A 102 7.27 2.23 11.72
CA CYS A 102 6.82 3.42 11.01
C CYS A 102 5.90 3.05 9.85
N ARG A 103 5.14 4.00 9.37
CA ARG A 103 4.30 3.87 8.20
C ARG A 103 4.75 4.82 7.11
N GLY A 104 4.83 4.33 5.87
CA GLY A 104 5.00 5.14 4.67
C GLY A 104 3.68 5.23 3.89
N VAL A 105 3.24 6.43 3.56
CA VAL A 105 2.17 6.67 2.57
C VAL A 105 2.84 7.11 1.29
N ILE A 106 2.93 6.18 0.34
CA ILE A 106 3.68 6.35 -0.90
C ILE A 106 2.74 6.87 -1.99
N ASN A 107 3.06 8.02 -2.57
CA ASN A 107 2.27 8.71 -3.59
C ASN A 107 2.96 8.68 -4.95
N TYR A 108 3.43 7.52 -5.35
CA TYR A 108 3.85 7.22 -6.71
C TYR A 108 3.38 5.82 -7.12
N ALA A 109 3.31 5.59 -8.41
CA ALA A 109 3.01 4.30 -9.00
C ALA A 109 3.88 4.04 -10.22
N GLY A 110 4.27 2.80 -10.41
CA GLY A 110 5.05 2.34 -11.55
C GLY A 110 4.83 0.87 -11.82
N ASN A 111 5.20 0.47 -13.02
CA ASN A 111 5.12 -0.93 -13.46
C ASN A 111 6.50 -1.40 -13.90
N GLN A 112 6.86 -2.59 -13.42
CA GLN A 112 8.04 -3.28 -13.90
C GLN A 112 7.84 -3.72 -15.36
N GLN A 113 8.87 -3.54 -16.16
CA GLN A 113 8.91 -3.92 -17.57
C GLN A 113 9.59 -5.28 -17.75
N PRO A 114 9.39 -5.96 -18.88
CA PRO A 114 10.06 -7.23 -19.17
C PRO A 114 11.60 -7.16 -19.20
N ASP A 115 12.16 -5.99 -19.47
CA ASP A 115 13.60 -5.74 -19.44
C ASP A 115 14.13 -5.50 -18.01
N GLY A 116 13.25 -5.53 -17.00
CA GLY A 116 13.53 -5.31 -15.59
C GLY A 116 13.61 -3.85 -15.17
N SER A 117 13.46 -2.90 -16.10
CA SER A 117 13.27 -1.50 -15.73
C SER A 117 11.91 -1.26 -15.07
N THR A 118 11.75 -0.14 -14.40
CA THR A 118 10.47 0.31 -13.84
C THR A 118 10.06 1.60 -14.52
N VAL A 119 8.84 1.66 -15.07
CA VAL A 119 8.28 2.91 -15.58
C VAL A 119 7.39 3.52 -14.51
N MET A 120 7.79 4.69 -14.00
CA MET A 120 6.99 5.48 -13.07
C MET A 120 5.92 6.25 -13.86
N ASN A 121 4.68 5.81 -13.75
CA ASN A 121 3.55 6.37 -14.50
C ASN A 121 2.90 7.55 -13.82
N TRP A 122 3.06 7.63 -12.50
CA TRP A 122 2.36 8.60 -11.69
C TRP A 122 3.18 8.95 -10.45
N PHE A 123 3.27 10.24 -10.14
CA PHE A 123 3.89 10.76 -8.93
C PHE A 123 3.13 12.01 -8.47
N HIS A 124 2.58 11.97 -7.27
CA HIS A 124 1.84 13.07 -6.66
C HIS A 124 2.42 13.39 -5.27
N PRO A 125 3.54 14.12 -5.22
CA PRO A 125 4.21 14.42 -3.96
C PRO A 125 3.33 15.27 -3.03
N PRO A 126 3.62 15.22 -1.72
CA PRO A 126 4.69 14.48 -1.06
C PRO A 126 4.31 13.04 -0.73
N ASN A 127 5.32 12.15 -0.58
CA ASN A 127 5.17 10.97 0.24
C ASN A 127 5.16 11.37 1.72
N LEU A 128 4.57 10.53 2.58
CA LEU A 128 4.55 10.80 4.02
C LEU A 128 5.20 9.65 4.78
N LEU A 129 5.98 9.98 5.79
CA LEU A 129 6.54 9.03 6.75
C LEU A 129 6.12 9.44 8.16
N GLY A 130 5.72 8.50 8.98
CA GLY A 130 5.35 8.77 10.36
C GLY A 130 5.39 7.53 11.23
N PRO A 131 5.45 7.70 12.56
CA PRO A 131 5.47 6.60 13.51
C PRO A 131 4.14 5.84 13.49
N ALA A 132 4.18 4.51 13.58
CA ALA A 132 3.00 3.65 13.63
C ALA A 132 2.27 3.72 14.98
N SER A 133 2.92 4.24 16.01
CA SER A 133 2.31 4.45 17.33
C SER A 133 2.71 5.79 17.94
N GLU A 134 1.89 6.33 18.86
CA GLU A 134 2.21 7.56 19.59
C GLU A 134 3.45 7.45 20.47
N ARG A 135 3.85 6.23 20.83
CA ARG A 135 5.03 5.93 21.64
C ARG A 135 6.32 5.82 20.83
N ALA A 136 6.21 5.65 19.51
CA ALA A 136 7.38 5.58 18.64
C ALA A 136 8.06 6.95 18.52
N PRO A 137 9.35 7.00 18.14
CA PRO A 137 10.05 8.27 17.89
C PRO A 137 9.24 9.18 16.99
N LYS A 138 9.09 10.42 17.41
CA LYS A 138 8.09 11.33 16.87
C LYS A 138 8.29 11.72 15.40
N ARG A 139 9.50 11.55 14.84
CA ARG A 139 9.79 12.00 13.47
C ARG A 139 10.84 11.13 12.79
N MET A 140 10.67 10.98 11.49
CA MET A 140 11.64 10.37 10.59
C MET A 140 12.26 11.44 9.68
N ASP A 141 12.61 12.58 10.25
CA ASP A 141 13.07 13.75 9.50
C ASP A 141 14.30 13.41 8.62
N GLU A 142 15.29 12.74 9.17
CA GLU A 142 16.51 12.37 8.44
C GLU A 142 16.20 11.45 7.23
N VAL A 143 15.30 10.49 7.40
CA VAL A 143 14.90 9.59 6.31
C VAL A 143 14.09 10.34 5.26
N ALA A 144 13.19 11.24 5.68
CA ALA A 144 12.41 12.06 4.77
C ALA A 144 13.29 13.02 3.97
N GLU A 145 14.29 13.65 4.62
CA GLU A 145 15.29 14.50 3.96
C GLU A 145 16.13 13.71 2.95
N MET A 146 16.57 12.51 3.30
CA MET A 146 17.31 11.62 2.39
C MET A 146 16.49 11.27 1.14
N LEU A 147 15.23 10.87 1.32
CA LEU A 147 14.33 10.54 0.20
C LEU A 147 14.06 11.77 -0.67
N THR A 148 13.85 12.93 -0.05
CA THR A 148 13.66 14.20 -0.77
C THR A 148 14.90 14.57 -1.56
N GLY A 149 16.09 14.43 -0.97
CA GLY A 149 17.36 14.66 -1.65
C GLY A 149 17.61 13.71 -2.83
N ALA A 150 17.01 12.51 -2.78
CA ALA A 150 17.03 11.54 -3.88
C ALA A 150 15.90 11.75 -4.92
N GLY A 151 15.16 12.87 -4.86
CA GLY A 151 14.09 13.20 -5.82
C GLY A 151 12.69 12.70 -5.43
N LEU A 152 12.56 11.99 -4.31
CA LEU A 152 11.27 11.51 -3.77
C LEU A 152 10.81 12.45 -2.65
N THR A 153 10.23 13.59 -3.00
CA THR A 153 9.70 14.55 -2.02
C THR A 153 8.89 13.84 -0.94
N THR A 154 9.39 13.88 0.29
CA THR A 154 8.85 13.14 1.43
C THR A 154 8.80 14.04 2.66
N LEU A 155 7.71 13.99 3.40
CA LEU A 155 7.52 14.72 4.66
C LEU A 155 7.44 13.74 5.83
N SER A 156 8.11 14.08 6.92
CA SER A 156 7.94 13.44 8.22
C SER A 156 6.75 14.09 8.94
N VAL A 157 5.79 13.27 9.37
CA VAL A 157 4.53 13.73 9.97
C VAL A 157 4.26 13.02 11.31
N SER A 158 3.33 13.55 12.10
CA SER A 158 2.90 12.91 13.34
C SER A 158 2.17 11.59 13.11
N HIS A 159 2.05 10.76 14.15
CA HIS A 159 1.27 9.53 14.11
C HIS A 159 -0.17 9.77 13.61
N TYR A 160 -0.86 10.79 14.14
CA TYR A 160 -2.23 11.11 13.74
C TYR A 160 -2.32 11.50 12.26
N GLU A 161 -1.45 12.38 11.79
CA GLU A 161 -1.43 12.83 10.39
C GLU A 161 -1.14 11.69 9.44
N MET A 162 -0.20 10.82 9.80
CA MET A 162 0.14 9.63 9.02
C MET A 162 -1.04 8.65 8.92
N LYS A 163 -1.68 8.30 10.06
CA LYS A 163 -2.86 7.41 10.08
C LYS A 163 -4.01 8.01 9.27
N LYS A 164 -4.27 9.32 9.45
CA LYS A 164 -5.27 10.06 8.67
C LYS A 164 -4.99 10.02 7.17
N ALA A 165 -3.75 10.25 6.76
CA ALA A 165 -3.36 10.20 5.35
C ALA A 165 -3.45 8.78 4.75
N ALA A 166 -3.01 7.76 5.50
CA ALA A 166 -3.15 6.35 5.08
C ALA A 166 -4.62 5.96 4.88
N PHE A 167 -5.48 6.40 5.79
CA PHE A 167 -6.91 6.16 5.67
C PHE A 167 -7.49 6.86 4.43
N PHE A 168 -7.16 8.14 4.21
CA PHE A 168 -7.61 8.88 3.03
C PHE A 168 -7.21 8.23 1.72
N LYS A 169 -5.94 7.83 1.62
CA LYS A 169 -5.44 7.09 0.45
C LYS A 169 -6.20 5.77 0.26
N THR A 170 -6.53 5.07 1.34
CA THR A 170 -7.32 3.84 1.27
C THR A 170 -8.74 4.10 0.79
N VAL A 171 -9.38 5.19 1.21
CA VAL A 171 -10.70 5.60 0.69
C VAL A 171 -10.65 5.85 -0.81
N LEU A 172 -9.63 6.55 -1.32
CA LEU A 172 -9.44 6.75 -2.76
C LEU A 172 -9.23 5.42 -3.51
N ASN A 173 -8.38 4.55 -2.96
CA ASN A 173 -8.12 3.24 -3.54
C ASN A 173 -9.37 2.34 -3.54
N SER A 174 -10.18 2.37 -2.49
CA SER A 174 -11.39 1.55 -2.40
C SER A 174 -12.40 1.87 -3.49
N ALA A 175 -12.43 3.12 -3.97
CA ALA A 175 -13.36 3.56 -4.98
C ALA A 175 -13.03 3.05 -6.39
N LEU A 176 -11.75 2.96 -6.75
CA LEU A 176 -11.36 2.58 -8.12
C LEU A 176 -10.66 1.25 -8.24
N ASN A 177 -9.87 0.80 -7.24
CA ASN A 177 -9.09 -0.44 -7.39
C ASN A 177 -10.00 -1.65 -7.63
N ALA A 178 -10.95 -1.89 -6.73
CA ALA A 178 -11.85 -3.03 -6.82
C ALA A 178 -12.86 -2.87 -7.98
N LEU A 179 -13.41 -1.67 -8.19
CA LEU A 179 -14.35 -1.40 -9.28
C LEU A 179 -13.70 -1.62 -10.65
N CYS A 180 -12.51 -1.06 -10.89
CA CYS A 180 -11.80 -1.23 -12.14
C CYS A 180 -11.35 -2.68 -12.36
N ALA A 181 -10.87 -3.35 -11.30
CA ALA A 181 -10.45 -4.74 -11.36
C ALA A 181 -11.63 -5.67 -11.70
N ALA A 182 -12.78 -5.49 -11.04
CA ALA A 182 -13.99 -6.29 -11.27
C ALA A 182 -14.55 -6.15 -12.70
N HIS A 183 -14.41 -4.97 -13.32
CA HIS A 183 -15.01 -4.66 -14.62
C HIS A 183 -14.00 -4.61 -15.78
N GLY A 184 -12.71 -4.77 -15.53
CA GLY A 184 -11.67 -4.66 -16.56
C GLY A 184 -11.56 -3.25 -17.15
N LEU A 185 -11.77 -2.21 -16.35
CA LEU A 185 -11.76 -0.81 -16.80
C LEU A 185 -10.48 -0.11 -16.37
N THR A 186 -10.00 0.84 -17.18
CA THR A 186 -9.01 1.83 -16.73
C THR A 186 -9.66 2.83 -15.78
N MET A 187 -8.86 3.53 -14.98
CA MET A 187 -9.35 4.54 -14.04
C MET A 187 -10.11 5.66 -14.76
N ALA A 188 -9.53 6.19 -15.84
CA ALA A 188 -10.21 7.22 -16.67
C ALA A 188 -11.53 6.69 -17.23
N ARG A 189 -11.55 5.46 -17.76
CA ARG A 189 -12.78 4.90 -18.31
C ARG A 189 -13.87 4.69 -17.27
N ALA A 190 -13.51 4.24 -16.08
CA ALA A 190 -14.44 4.08 -14.96
C ALA A 190 -15.07 5.41 -14.53
N MET A 191 -14.33 6.51 -14.60
CA MET A 191 -14.86 7.85 -14.27
C MET A 191 -15.65 8.51 -15.39
N GLN A 192 -15.43 8.14 -16.64
CA GLN A 192 -16.20 8.63 -17.80
C GLN A 192 -17.60 8.01 -17.91
N LEU A 193 -17.77 6.76 -17.47
CA LEU A 193 -19.06 6.08 -17.52
C LEU A 193 -19.91 6.48 -16.31
N GLU A 194 -21.10 7.04 -16.56
CA GLU A 194 -21.99 7.58 -15.51
C GLU A 194 -22.28 6.58 -14.38
N HIS A 195 -22.58 5.33 -14.72
CA HIS A 195 -22.92 4.30 -13.71
C HIS A 195 -21.73 3.90 -12.84
N THR A 196 -20.53 3.76 -13.40
CA THR A 196 -19.32 3.42 -12.63
C THR A 196 -18.82 4.63 -11.82
N ARG A 197 -18.90 5.84 -12.37
CA ARG A 197 -18.65 7.09 -11.63
C ARG A 197 -19.58 7.24 -10.42
N ARG A 198 -20.86 6.92 -10.60
CA ARG A 198 -21.83 6.90 -9.47
C ARG A 198 -21.48 5.84 -8.45
N MET A 199 -21.02 4.67 -8.87
CA MET A 199 -20.56 3.61 -7.96
C MET A 199 -19.33 4.05 -7.17
N ALA A 200 -18.33 4.64 -7.82
CA ALA A 200 -17.16 5.22 -7.14
C ALA A 200 -17.58 6.25 -6.07
N ARG A 201 -18.59 7.09 -6.37
CA ARG A 201 -19.14 8.05 -5.41
C ARG A 201 -19.76 7.39 -4.19
N PHE A 202 -20.44 6.24 -4.32
CA PHE A 202 -20.98 5.49 -3.18
C PHE A 202 -19.86 4.90 -2.33
N LEU A 203 -18.87 4.25 -2.94
CA LEU A 203 -17.71 3.70 -2.25
C LEU A 203 -16.95 4.76 -1.45
N LEU A 204 -16.69 5.92 -2.07
CA LEU A 204 -16.08 7.06 -1.39
C LEU A 204 -16.89 7.55 -0.19
N ARG A 205 -18.21 7.67 -0.35
CA ARG A 205 -19.10 8.15 0.71
C ARG A 205 -19.09 7.22 1.93
N GLU A 206 -19.14 5.92 1.71
CA GLU A 206 -19.02 4.92 2.78
C GLU A 206 -17.65 5.03 3.46
N GLY A 207 -16.56 5.05 2.71
CA GLY A 207 -15.21 5.16 3.25
C GLY A 207 -14.98 6.45 4.05
N LEU A 208 -15.44 7.60 3.55
CA LEU A 208 -15.35 8.89 4.26
C LEU A 208 -16.20 8.89 5.54
N ARG A 209 -17.38 8.24 5.52
CA ARG A 209 -18.23 8.07 6.71
C ARG A 209 -17.54 7.23 7.77
N VAL A 210 -16.97 6.10 7.38
CA VAL A 210 -16.20 5.23 8.28
C VAL A 210 -14.99 5.97 8.85
N ALA A 211 -14.27 6.72 8.03
CA ALA A 211 -13.15 7.55 8.48
C ALA A 211 -13.57 8.57 9.56
N ALA A 212 -14.71 9.25 9.37
CA ALA A 212 -15.22 10.21 10.34
C ALA A 212 -15.57 9.54 11.70
N LEU A 213 -16.09 8.31 11.69
CA LEU A 213 -16.41 7.54 12.89
C LEU A 213 -15.18 7.16 13.72
N VAL A 214 -14.03 6.96 13.06
CA VAL A 214 -12.75 6.71 13.75
C VAL A 214 -11.93 7.99 14.00
N GLY A 215 -12.54 9.16 13.83
CA GLY A 215 -11.95 10.46 14.19
C GLY A 215 -11.19 11.19 13.07
N TYR A 216 -11.29 10.72 11.81
CA TYR A 216 -10.63 11.38 10.67
C TYR A 216 -11.64 12.20 9.87
N ASN A 217 -11.67 13.50 10.12
CA ASN A 217 -12.51 14.44 9.36
C ASN A 217 -11.67 15.09 8.25
N TYR A 218 -12.19 15.04 7.01
CA TYR A 218 -11.55 15.63 5.83
C TYR A 218 -12.27 16.87 5.29
N GLY A 219 -13.27 17.38 5.98
CA GLY A 219 -14.08 18.54 5.58
C GLY A 219 -15.34 18.15 4.80
N GLU A 220 -16.25 19.11 4.64
CA GLU A 220 -17.56 18.89 4.00
C GLU A 220 -17.43 18.65 2.49
N ASP A 221 -16.41 19.21 1.86
CA ASP A 221 -16.09 19.11 0.44
C ASP A 221 -15.25 17.86 0.08
N ALA A 222 -14.95 17.00 1.07
CA ALA A 222 -14.06 15.85 0.89
C ALA A 222 -14.48 14.92 -0.24
N LEU A 223 -15.79 14.67 -0.38
CA LEU A 223 -16.31 13.79 -1.43
C LEU A 223 -16.07 14.37 -2.83
N ASP A 224 -16.30 15.68 -3.01
CA ASP A 224 -16.13 16.31 -4.31
C ASP A 224 -14.65 16.42 -4.69
N ARG A 225 -13.76 16.72 -3.74
CA ARG A 225 -12.30 16.65 -3.93
C ARG A 225 -11.82 15.24 -4.29
N CYS A 226 -12.38 14.19 -3.68
CA CYS A 226 -12.06 12.82 -4.04
C CYS A 226 -12.48 12.51 -5.49
N ILE A 227 -13.67 12.93 -5.90
CA ILE A 227 -14.16 12.74 -7.28
C ILE A 227 -13.24 13.46 -8.27
N GLU A 228 -12.94 14.73 -8.03
CA GLU A 228 -12.03 15.53 -8.87
C GLU A 228 -10.65 14.86 -8.99
N TYR A 229 -10.10 14.40 -7.87
CA TYR A 229 -8.84 13.66 -7.85
C TYR A 229 -8.88 12.39 -8.71
N LEU A 230 -9.96 11.61 -8.62
CA LEU A 230 -10.12 10.37 -9.38
C LEU A 230 -10.36 10.63 -10.87
N GLU A 231 -11.02 11.73 -11.24
CA GLU A 231 -11.18 12.17 -12.62
C GLU A 231 -9.83 12.52 -13.26
N GLY A 232 -8.88 13.02 -12.47
CA GLY A 232 -7.49 13.27 -12.88
C GLY A 232 -6.59 12.03 -12.92
N GLY A 233 -7.09 10.85 -12.55
CA GLY A 233 -6.29 9.64 -12.31
C GLY A 233 -5.61 9.01 -13.53
N GLY A 234 -5.88 9.50 -14.76
CA GLY A 234 -5.24 9.02 -15.99
C GLY A 234 -5.81 7.72 -16.56
N ASP A 235 -5.39 7.40 -17.79
CA ASP A 235 -5.89 6.21 -18.51
C ASP A 235 -4.98 5.00 -18.29
N HIS A 236 -4.98 4.48 -17.07
CA HIS A 236 -4.24 3.26 -16.71
C HIS A 236 -5.07 2.36 -15.81
N TYR A 237 -4.69 1.08 -15.75
CA TYR A 237 -5.28 0.11 -14.84
C TYR A 237 -4.67 0.26 -13.43
N PRO A 238 -5.48 0.13 -12.35
CA PRO A 238 -4.95 0.12 -10.99
C PRO A 238 -4.21 -1.20 -10.68
N SER A 239 -3.40 -1.18 -9.60
CA SER A 239 -2.57 -2.32 -9.20
C SER A 239 -3.37 -3.61 -8.98
N MET A 240 -4.56 -3.54 -8.40
CA MET A 240 -5.41 -4.70 -8.13
C MET A 240 -5.86 -5.41 -9.42
N TRP A 241 -6.06 -4.67 -10.51
CA TRP A 241 -6.37 -5.28 -11.81
C TRP A 241 -5.19 -6.13 -12.33
N PHE A 242 -3.96 -5.63 -12.19
CA PHE A 242 -2.76 -6.40 -12.56
C PHE A 242 -2.62 -7.65 -11.69
N ASP A 243 -2.87 -7.54 -10.37
CA ASP A 243 -2.80 -8.68 -9.47
C ASP A 243 -3.76 -9.80 -9.91
N LEU A 244 -5.03 -9.48 -10.19
CA LEU A 244 -6.00 -10.46 -10.69
C LEU A 244 -5.63 -11.02 -12.07
N LYS A 245 -5.18 -10.16 -13.00
CA LYS A 245 -4.76 -10.57 -14.35
C LYS A 245 -3.59 -11.55 -14.33
N GLU A 246 -2.65 -11.32 -13.44
CA GLU A 246 -1.44 -12.13 -13.29
C GLU A 246 -1.62 -13.27 -12.27
N ARG A 247 -2.85 -13.48 -11.83
CA ARG A 247 -3.23 -14.51 -10.85
C ARG A 247 -2.38 -14.43 -9.59
N ARG A 248 -2.29 -13.23 -9.01
CA ARG A 248 -1.71 -12.98 -7.69
C ARG A 248 -2.80 -12.63 -6.70
N PRO A 249 -2.62 -12.92 -5.39
CA PRO A 249 -3.49 -12.39 -4.35
C PRO A 249 -3.53 -10.86 -4.40
N THR A 250 -4.65 -10.27 -4.02
CA THR A 250 -4.82 -8.81 -4.01
C THR A 250 -4.69 -8.24 -2.58
N GLU A 251 -4.73 -6.92 -2.47
CA GLU A 251 -4.77 -6.21 -1.17
C GLU A 251 -6.20 -5.86 -0.75
N ILE A 252 -7.22 -6.55 -1.27
CA ILE A 252 -8.64 -6.22 -1.08
C ILE A 252 -9.02 -6.13 0.40
N GLU A 253 -8.51 -7.02 1.25
CA GLU A 253 -8.82 -7.06 2.68
C GLU A 253 -8.27 -5.86 3.45
N PHE A 254 -7.14 -5.29 3.01
CA PHE A 254 -6.54 -4.10 3.60
C PHE A 254 -7.10 -2.80 3.01
N ILE A 255 -7.87 -2.87 1.93
CA ILE A 255 -8.48 -1.71 1.25
C ILE A 255 -9.99 -1.70 1.55
N ASN A 256 -10.83 -2.24 0.67
CA ASN A 256 -12.29 -2.25 0.86
C ASN A 256 -12.70 -3.07 2.07
N GLY A 257 -12.14 -4.27 2.25
CA GLY A 257 -12.43 -5.15 3.38
C GLY A 257 -12.14 -4.51 4.73
N LYS A 258 -11.09 -3.68 4.81
CA LYS A 258 -10.80 -2.96 6.06
C LYS A 258 -11.83 -1.87 6.36
N ILE A 259 -12.35 -1.19 5.35
CA ILE A 259 -13.47 -0.23 5.50
C ILE A 259 -14.71 -0.97 6.00
N VAL A 260 -15.02 -2.14 5.44
CA VAL A 260 -16.14 -3.00 5.87
C VAL A 260 -15.97 -3.41 7.34
N LYS A 261 -14.82 -4.01 7.66
CA LYS A 261 -14.51 -4.47 9.03
C LYS A 261 -14.62 -3.36 10.07
N ILE A 262 -14.13 -2.17 9.76
CA ILE A 262 -14.25 -1.01 10.66
C ILE A 262 -15.71 -0.53 10.72
N GLY A 263 -16.40 -0.44 9.58
CA GLY A 263 -17.80 -0.03 9.52
C GLY A 263 -18.73 -0.90 10.40
N HIS A 264 -18.54 -2.22 10.38
CA HIS A 264 -19.31 -3.17 11.21
C HIS A 264 -19.07 -3.01 12.72
N MET A 265 -18.00 -2.32 13.15
CA MET A 265 -17.81 -2.00 14.58
C MET A 265 -18.80 -0.93 15.07
N PHE A 266 -19.54 -0.26 14.18
CA PHE A 266 -20.47 0.82 14.49
C PHE A 266 -21.89 0.46 14.07
N GLN A 267 -22.84 0.49 15.00
CA GLN A 267 -24.22 0.15 14.73
C GLN A 267 -24.86 1.10 13.69
N GLY A 268 -25.55 0.55 12.70
CA GLY A 268 -26.30 1.32 11.69
C GLY A 268 -25.42 1.99 10.63
N VAL A 269 -24.18 1.58 10.49
CA VAL A 269 -23.30 2.06 9.43
C VAL A 269 -23.43 1.17 8.21
N ASP A 270 -23.90 1.75 7.11
CA ASP A 270 -24.00 1.08 5.81
C ASP A 270 -22.65 1.15 5.08
N VAL A 271 -22.10 0.00 4.74
CA VAL A 271 -20.88 -0.24 3.95
C VAL A 271 -21.11 -1.25 2.83
N GLY A 272 -22.36 -1.37 2.37
CA GLY A 272 -22.82 -2.40 1.45
C GLY A 272 -22.10 -2.39 0.11
N HIS A 273 -21.70 -1.23 -0.42
CA HIS A 273 -20.96 -1.18 -1.68
C HIS A 273 -19.51 -1.68 -1.50
N ASN A 274 -18.84 -1.32 -0.42
CA ASN A 274 -17.51 -1.85 -0.10
C ASN A 274 -17.58 -3.36 0.16
N THR A 275 -18.63 -3.86 0.86
CA THR A 275 -18.88 -5.30 1.07
C THR A 275 -19.04 -6.03 -0.26
N PHE A 276 -19.87 -5.50 -1.17
CA PHE A 276 -20.10 -6.10 -2.49
C PHE A 276 -18.80 -6.22 -3.30
N PHE A 277 -18.03 -5.14 -3.38
CA PHE A 277 -16.77 -5.18 -4.15
C PHE A 277 -15.70 -6.05 -3.48
N THR A 278 -15.64 -6.09 -2.15
CA THR A 278 -14.76 -7.03 -1.44
C THR A 278 -15.12 -8.47 -1.80
N SER A 279 -16.40 -8.84 -1.70
CA SER A 279 -16.89 -10.18 -2.07
C SER A 279 -16.62 -10.50 -3.54
N ALA A 280 -16.83 -9.55 -4.45
CA ALA A 280 -16.58 -9.77 -5.88
C ALA A 280 -15.09 -10.04 -6.18
N ILE A 281 -14.17 -9.34 -5.53
CA ILE A 281 -12.72 -9.57 -5.72
C ILE A 281 -12.28 -10.87 -5.06
N VAL A 282 -12.71 -11.17 -3.83
CA VAL A 282 -12.46 -12.46 -3.15
C VAL A 282 -12.93 -13.62 -4.03
N THR A 283 -14.13 -13.53 -4.62
CA THR A 283 -14.62 -14.56 -5.56
C THR A 283 -13.72 -14.71 -6.79
N GLN A 284 -13.14 -13.61 -7.30
CA GLN A 284 -12.19 -13.70 -8.41
C GLN A 284 -10.85 -14.30 -8.00
N GLU A 285 -10.37 -14.03 -6.80
CA GLU A 285 -9.18 -14.69 -6.23
C GLU A 285 -9.37 -16.20 -6.13
N ILE A 286 -10.52 -16.67 -5.62
CA ILE A 286 -10.89 -18.10 -5.57
C ILE A 286 -10.90 -18.69 -6.99
N ARG A 287 -11.57 -18.05 -7.93
CA ARG A 287 -11.61 -18.52 -9.34
C ARG A 287 -10.23 -18.55 -10.00
N ASN A 288 -9.32 -17.69 -9.61
CA ASN A 288 -7.95 -17.66 -10.08
C ASN A 288 -7.05 -18.69 -9.39
N GLY A 289 -7.53 -19.35 -8.31
CA GLY A 289 -6.74 -20.27 -7.48
C GLY A 289 -5.68 -19.59 -6.62
N THR A 290 -5.90 -18.32 -6.28
CA THR A 290 -5.01 -17.52 -5.41
C THR A 290 -5.55 -17.39 -3.99
N ARG A 291 -6.72 -17.96 -3.74
CA ARG A 291 -7.39 -18.07 -2.44
C ARG A 291 -8.15 -19.39 -2.39
N ASP A 292 -8.16 -20.06 -1.25
CA ASP A 292 -8.92 -21.28 -1.05
C ASP A 292 -10.43 -21.01 -0.89
N ASP A 293 -11.28 -21.95 -1.24
CA ASP A 293 -12.74 -21.81 -1.23
C ASP A 293 -13.31 -21.56 0.18
N ASP A 294 -12.63 -21.98 1.22
CA ASP A 294 -12.98 -21.83 2.64
C ASP A 294 -12.28 -20.62 3.31
N ASP A 295 -11.35 -19.98 2.63
CA ASP A 295 -10.68 -18.77 3.12
C ASP A 295 -11.51 -17.50 2.80
N ILE A 296 -12.74 -17.45 3.33
CA ILE A 296 -13.63 -16.30 3.17
C ILE A 296 -13.59 -15.46 4.46
N PRO A 297 -13.31 -14.16 4.37
CA PRO A 297 -13.32 -13.29 5.55
C PRO A 297 -14.66 -13.31 6.30
N GLU A 298 -14.63 -13.56 7.62
CA GLU A 298 -15.83 -13.68 8.47
C GLU A 298 -16.81 -12.49 8.31
N TYR A 299 -16.29 -11.27 8.19
CA TYR A 299 -17.10 -10.05 8.01
C TYR A 299 -17.89 -10.01 6.68
N LEU A 300 -17.65 -10.94 5.76
CA LEU A 300 -18.46 -11.12 4.54
C LEU A 300 -19.56 -12.16 4.71
N ILE A 301 -19.49 -13.01 5.74
CA ILE A 301 -20.46 -14.10 6.01
C ILE A 301 -21.50 -13.64 7.01
N ASP A 302 -21.10 -12.91 8.05
CA ASP A 302 -21.93 -12.50 9.19
C ASP A 302 -22.56 -11.12 9.04
N SER A 303 -22.65 -10.56 7.84
CA SER A 303 -23.14 -9.21 7.55
C SER A 303 -24.65 -9.13 7.25
#